data_f7efd7a7ccdb3736c49ea867451f4d78
#
_entry.id   f7efd7a7ccdb3736c49ea867451f4d78
#
_cell.length_a   1.000
_cell.length_b   1.000
_cell.length_c   1.000
_cell.angle_alpha   90.00
_cell.angle_beta   90.00
_cell.angle_gamma   90.00
#
_symmetry.space_group_name_H-M   'P 1'
#
loop_
_entity.id
_entity.type
_entity.pdbx_description
1 polymer ?
#
loop_
_entity_poly.entity_id
_entity_poly.type
_entity_poly.pdbx_seq_one_letter_code
_entity_poly.pdbx_strand_id
1 'polypeptide(L)'
;MPRTSLAYRALIRSGIALAPLIAHQRPKVRVGLAGRPGALRHLVHWSQAERDPSRPLLWMHAASVGEGLQAEAVLALLRQAHPRWQVAFTYFSPSAAAWATRQPADVADYLPWDRPADVEAALAALRPSALVFSKLDLWPELATRAAAGGVAVGIIAGTVSPAARRLRWPARLLLRPGYRAVTAAAAVSEADATRLAELGVAAAGIEVSGDPRFDSALARARAIPADDPLLVYTAGAPTIVAGSTWPEDEDLLLAAFAILQPTRPETRLVLVPHEPTPEHLERVERSAHARGLSAGRLSTSPHPRSLLLVDRVGVLATLYRGATIAYVGGGCGTRGLHSVLEPAACGVAVLFGPNWRGSPDAGTLLRRRAAAVVSPQFPDWLDLESSSTHAATSPLAALWLALLRHSGHLEAAGRRGLEYVEAGTGAAARNASLVERLMERGTQFSAR
;
A
#
# COMPACT_ATOMS: atom_id res chain seq x y z
N MET A 1 -29.33 19.04 -3.56
CA MET A 1 -28.27 18.02 -3.64
C MET A 1 -27.16 18.52 -4.55
N PRO A 2 -25.88 18.40 -4.19
CA PRO A 2 -24.76 18.82 -5.04
C PRO A 2 -24.78 18.00 -6.34
N ARG A 3 -24.60 18.66 -7.47
CA ARG A 3 -24.46 18.03 -8.80
C ARG A 3 -23.10 18.34 -9.37
N THR A 4 -22.53 17.42 -10.13
CA THR A 4 -21.27 17.67 -10.86
C THR A 4 -21.48 18.71 -11.95
N SER A 5 -20.47 19.56 -12.18
CA SER A 5 -20.51 20.57 -13.22
C SER A 5 -20.43 19.94 -14.63
N LEU A 6 -20.95 20.65 -15.62
CA LEU A 6 -20.78 20.28 -17.04
C LEU A 6 -19.28 20.22 -17.41
N ALA A 7 -18.47 21.10 -16.85
CA ALA A 7 -17.02 21.10 -17.04
C ALA A 7 -16.36 19.80 -16.53
N TYR A 8 -16.77 19.29 -15.38
CA TYR A 8 -16.28 18.00 -14.89
C TYR A 8 -16.65 16.86 -15.84
N ARG A 9 -17.92 16.79 -16.26
CA ARG A 9 -18.41 15.76 -17.18
C ARG A 9 -17.72 15.82 -18.54
N ALA A 10 -17.45 17.03 -19.06
CA ALA A 10 -16.68 17.23 -20.28
C ALA A 10 -15.24 16.74 -20.11
N LEU A 11 -14.59 17.05 -18.99
CA LEU A 11 -13.24 16.58 -18.67
C LEU A 11 -13.15 15.05 -18.64
N ILE A 12 -14.12 14.37 -17.99
CA ILE A 12 -14.16 12.90 -17.95
C ILE A 12 -14.36 12.32 -19.36
N ARG A 13 -15.29 12.86 -20.14
CA ARG A 13 -15.53 12.40 -21.52
C ARG A 13 -14.26 12.56 -22.40
N SER A 14 -13.62 13.73 -22.33
CA SER A 14 -12.37 13.98 -23.07
C SER A 14 -11.24 13.07 -22.60
N GLY A 15 -11.10 12.84 -21.28
CA GLY A 15 -10.11 11.92 -20.73
C GLY A 15 -10.31 10.49 -21.25
N ILE A 16 -11.55 9.99 -21.30
CA ILE A 16 -11.89 8.66 -21.83
C ILE A 16 -11.60 8.60 -23.34
N ALA A 17 -11.96 9.63 -24.11
CA ALA A 17 -11.73 9.67 -25.55
C ALA A 17 -10.25 9.71 -25.92
N LEU A 18 -9.42 10.40 -25.12
CA LEU A 18 -7.96 10.53 -25.34
C LEU A 18 -7.16 9.37 -24.72
N ALA A 19 -7.74 8.59 -23.82
CA ALA A 19 -7.03 7.51 -23.14
C ALA A 19 -6.41 6.46 -24.09
N PRO A 20 -7.01 6.08 -25.25
CA PRO A 20 -6.38 5.16 -26.20
C PRO A 20 -5.06 5.69 -26.78
N LEU A 21 -4.92 7.01 -26.98
CA LEU A 21 -3.67 7.62 -27.46
C LEU A 21 -2.54 7.45 -26.43
N ILE A 22 -2.87 7.63 -25.14
CA ILE A 22 -1.92 7.45 -24.04
C ILE A 22 -1.58 5.96 -23.85
N ALA A 23 -2.54 5.08 -24.09
CA ALA A 23 -2.38 3.64 -23.96
C ALA A 23 -1.33 3.05 -24.90
N HIS A 24 -1.12 3.68 -26.06
CA HIS A 24 -0.08 3.26 -27.01
C HIS A 24 1.32 3.28 -26.39
N GLN A 25 1.60 4.29 -25.56
CA GLN A 25 2.91 4.48 -24.92
C GLN A 25 2.99 3.92 -23.47
N ARG A 26 1.85 3.54 -22.87
CA ARG A 26 1.79 3.12 -21.46
C ARG A 26 1.05 1.78 -21.32
N PRO A 27 1.78 0.65 -21.18
CA PRO A 27 1.17 -0.68 -21.07
C PRO A 27 0.11 -0.82 -19.98
N LYS A 28 0.35 -0.25 -18.79
CA LYS A 28 -0.63 -0.25 -17.68
C LYS A 28 -1.96 0.44 -18.05
N VAL A 29 -1.91 1.55 -18.80
CA VAL A 29 -3.11 2.24 -19.27
C VAL A 29 -3.86 1.38 -20.28
N ARG A 30 -3.13 0.72 -21.20
CA ARG A 30 -3.73 -0.19 -22.20
C ARG A 30 -4.48 -1.35 -21.54
N VAL A 31 -3.88 -2.02 -20.55
CA VAL A 31 -4.51 -3.11 -19.80
C VAL A 31 -5.77 -2.63 -19.07
N GLY A 32 -5.69 -1.47 -18.39
CA GLY A 32 -6.83 -0.88 -17.69
C GLY A 32 -7.98 -0.47 -18.63
N LEU A 33 -7.67 0.00 -19.84
CA LEU A 33 -8.69 0.31 -20.84
C LEU A 33 -9.35 -0.94 -21.40
N ALA A 34 -8.61 -2.02 -21.62
CA ALA A 34 -9.13 -3.29 -22.12
C ALA A 34 -10.07 -3.97 -21.11
N GLY A 35 -9.79 -3.89 -19.81
CA GLY A 35 -10.62 -4.52 -18.77
C GLY A 35 -11.96 -3.80 -18.48
N ARG A 36 -12.00 -2.47 -18.59
CA ARG A 36 -13.17 -1.68 -18.17
C ARG A 36 -14.46 -1.85 -18.94
N PRO A 37 -14.49 -2.07 -20.27
CA PRO A 37 -15.76 -2.23 -20.98
C PRO A 37 -16.63 -3.40 -20.50
N GLY A 38 -15.98 -4.42 -19.88
CA GLY A 38 -16.67 -5.56 -19.29
C GLY A 38 -17.17 -5.33 -17.87
N ALA A 39 -16.51 -4.44 -17.12
CA ALA A 39 -16.72 -4.31 -15.67
C ALA A 39 -18.16 -3.95 -15.29
N LEU A 40 -18.77 -2.96 -15.94
CA LEU A 40 -20.16 -2.61 -15.69
C LEU A 40 -21.11 -3.78 -16.01
N ARG A 41 -20.87 -4.48 -17.12
CA ARG A 41 -21.68 -5.65 -17.49
C ARG A 41 -21.53 -6.78 -16.47
N HIS A 42 -20.32 -7.01 -15.98
CA HIS A 42 -20.05 -8.00 -14.94
C HIS A 42 -20.78 -7.66 -13.64
N LEU A 43 -20.70 -6.41 -13.17
CA LEU A 43 -21.42 -5.96 -11.97
C LEU A 43 -22.94 -6.10 -12.13
N VAL A 44 -23.49 -5.75 -13.31
CA VAL A 44 -24.92 -5.92 -13.63
C VAL A 44 -25.31 -7.40 -13.67
N HIS A 45 -24.51 -8.24 -14.32
CA HIS A 45 -24.77 -9.68 -14.40
C HIS A 45 -24.73 -10.33 -13.01
N TRP A 46 -23.69 -10.04 -12.22
CA TRP A 46 -23.62 -10.51 -10.84
C TRP A 46 -24.84 -10.08 -10.02
N SER A 47 -25.25 -8.83 -10.19
CA SER A 47 -26.42 -8.29 -9.51
C SER A 47 -27.71 -9.01 -9.86
N GLN A 48 -27.85 -9.48 -11.08
CA GLN A 48 -29.03 -10.23 -11.52
C GLN A 48 -29.01 -11.69 -11.07
N ALA A 49 -27.82 -12.29 -10.96
CA ALA A 49 -27.65 -13.72 -10.66
C ALA A 49 -27.48 -14.01 -9.15
N GLU A 50 -26.77 -13.14 -8.41
CA GLU A 50 -26.28 -13.46 -7.08
C GLU A 50 -26.62 -12.42 -6.01
N ARG A 51 -27.02 -11.19 -6.41
CA ARG A 51 -27.41 -10.13 -5.47
C ARG A 51 -28.71 -10.49 -4.74
N ASP A 52 -28.66 -10.68 -3.44
CA ASP A 52 -29.84 -10.78 -2.58
C ASP A 52 -30.28 -9.41 -2.08
N PRO A 53 -31.39 -8.84 -2.61
CA PRO A 53 -31.86 -7.51 -2.22
C PRO A 53 -32.25 -7.37 -0.75
N SER A 54 -32.52 -8.48 -0.06
CA SER A 54 -32.84 -8.48 1.38
C SER A 54 -31.60 -8.29 2.27
N ARG A 55 -30.41 -8.48 1.72
CA ARG A 55 -29.13 -8.32 2.42
C ARG A 55 -28.56 -6.94 2.14
N PRO A 56 -28.07 -6.19 3.17
CA PRO A 56 -27.38 -4.93 2.93
C PRO A 56 -26.14 -5.11 2.06
N LEU A 57 -25.88 -4.16 1.15
CA LEU A 57 -24.69 -4.17 0.32
C LEU A 57 -23.79 -2.99 0.63
N LEU A 58 -22.52 -3.30 0.93
CA LEU A 58 -21.43 -2.35 1.00
C LEU A 58 -20.73 -2.29 -0.36
N TRP A 59 -20.68 -1.11 -0.98
CA TRP A 59 -19.82 -0.88 -2.14
C TRP A 59 -18.53 -0.19 -1.67
N MET A 60 -17.41 -0.91 -1.73
CA MET A 60 -16.10 -0.39 -1.36
C MET A 60 -15.24 -0.16 -2.60
N HIS A 61 -14.56 0.98 -2.66
CA HIS A 61 -13.65 1.33 -3.75
C HIS A 61 -12.26 1.67 -3.24
N ALA A 62 -11.22 1.06 -3.85
CA ALA A 62 -9.81 1.40 -3.63
C ALA A 62 -9.07 1.38 -4.96
N ALA A 63 -8.44 2.49 -5.36
CA ALA A 63 -7.90 2.66 -6.70
C ALA A 63 -6.73 1.73 -7.05
N SER A 64 -5.91 1.36 -6.07
CA SER A 64 -4.67 0.60 -6.25
C SER A 64 -4.46 -0.40 -5.11
N VAL A 65 -3.46 -1.30 -5.25
CA VAL A 65 -3.08 -2.23 -4.17
C VAL A 65 -2.73 -1.49 -2.88
N GLY A 66 -1.98 -0.38 -2.95
CA GLY A 66 -1.58 0.38 -1.75
C GLY A 66 -2.77 0.97 -0.98
N GLU A 67 -3.82 1.39 -1.67
CA GLU A 67 -5.08 1.86 -1.06
C GLU A 67 -5.96 0.69 -0.63
N GLY A 68 -5.86 -0.41 -1.38
CA GLY A 68 -6.52 -1.66 -1.07
C GLY A 68 -6.06 -2.27 0.25
N LEU A 69 -4.78 -2.21 0.57
CA LEU A 69 -4.26 -2.72 1.85
C LEU A 69 -4.84 -1.98 3.07
N GLN A 70 -5.21 -0.71 2.93
CA GLN A 70 -5.95 0.03 3.96
C GLN A 70 -7.40 -0.46 4.08
N ALA A 71 -8.04 -0.69 2.92
CA ALA A 71 -9.41 -1.20 2.86
C ALA A 71 -9.51 -2.65 3.36
N GLU A 72 -8.49 -3.48 3.11
CA GLU A 72 -8.45 -4.90 3.47
C GLU A 72 -8.62 -5.13 4.99
N ALA A 73 -7.87 -4.40 5.82
CA ALA A 73 -7.98 -4.53 7.27
C ALA A 73 -9.38 -4.17 7.78
N VAL A 74 -9.98 -3.12 7.20
CA VAL A 74 -11.34 -2.69 7.55
C VAL A 74 -12.36 -3.72 7.07
N LEU A 75 -12.22 -4.19 5.82
CA LEU A 75 -13.13 -5.16 5.23
C LEU A 75 -13.11 -6.51 5.96
N ALA A 76 -11.94 -6.98 6.40
CA ALA A 76 -11.81 -8.21 7.17
C ALA A 76 -12.62 -8.16 8.47
N LEU A 77 -12.55 -7.05 9.20
CA LEU A 77 -13.34 -6.84 10.43
C LEU A 77 -14.83 -6.79 10.14
N LEU A 78 -15.25 -6.06 9.10
CA LEU A 78 -16.65 -5.97 8.71
C LEU A 78 -17.24 -7.31 8.27
N ARG A 79 -16.49 -8.13 7.54
CA ARG A 79 -16.96 -9.47 7.13
C ARG A 79 -17.10 -10.42 8.32
N GLN A 80 -16.23 -10.31 9.30
CA GLN A 80 -16.33 -11.07 10.54
C GLN A 80 -17.55 -10.67 11.39
N ALA A 81 -17.77 -9.35 11.54
CA ALA A 81 -18.86 -8.81 12.32
C ALA A 81 -20.23 -8.95 11.64
N HIS A 82 -20.25 -8.82 10.30
CA HIS A 82 -21.49 -8.78 9.52
C HIS A 82 -21.47 -9.79 8.35
N PRO A 83 -21.51 -11.10 8.62
CA PRO A 83 -21.41 -12.14 7.58
C PRO A 83 -22.59 -12.11 6.58
N ARG A 84 -23.71 -11.48 6.95
CA ARG A 84 -24.86 -11.30 6.09
C ARG A 84 -24.74 -10.17 5.07
N TRP A 85 -23.80 -9.23 5.23
CA TRP A 85 -23.63 -8.18 4.25
C TRP A 85 -23.06 -8.73 2.95
N GLN A 86 -23.50 -8.19 1.83
CA GLN A 86 -22.84 -8.40 0.56
C GLN A 86 -21.84 -7.25 0.32
N VAL A 87 -20.76 -7.55 -0.37
CA VAL A 87 -19.69 -6.58 -0.64
C VAL A 87 -19.39 -6.57 -2.14
N ALA A 88 -19.57 -5.41 -2.76
CA ALA A 88 -19.02 -5.12 -4.08
C ALA A 88 -17.70 -4.34 -3.89
N PHE A 89 -16.61 -4.86 -4.43
CA PHE A 89 -15.31 -4.22 -4.36
C PHE A 89 -14.89 -3.72 -5.75
N THR A 90 -14.52 -2.45 -5.86
CA THR A 90 -14.06 -1.92 -7.14
C THR A 90 -12.68 -1.30 -7.04
N TYR A 91 -11.90 -1.41 -8.14
CA TYR A 91 -10.56 -0.86 -8.23
C TYR A 91 -10.38 -0.07 -9.54
N PHE A 92 -9.29 0.73 -9.60
CA PHE A 92 -8.98 1.52 -10.79
C PHE A 92 -7.74 1.02 -11.54
N SER A 93 -6.67 0.67 -10.82
CA SER A 93 -5.39 0.26 -11.40
C SER A 93 -5.41 -1.22 -11.82
N PRO A 94 -4.90 -1.58 -13.01
CA PRO A 94 -4.75 -2.99 -13.41
C PRO A 94 -3.91 -3.82 -12.45
N SER A 95 -2.95 -3.20 -11.75
CA SER A 95 -2.13 -3.89 -10.75
C SER A 95 -2.94 -4.39 -9.54
N ALA A 96 -4.14 -3.83 -9.31
CA ALA A 96 -5.01 -4.26 -8.23
C ALA A 96 -5.90 -5.46 -8.60
N ALA A 97 -6.04 -5.82 -9.88
CA ALA A 97 -6.97 -6.86 -10.32
C ALA A 97 -6.74 -8.20 -9.60
N ALA A 98 -5.53 -8.76 -9.70
CA ALA A 98 -5.19 -10.04 -9.05
C ALA A 98 -5.23 -9.98 -7.51
N TRP A 99 -5.06 -8.81 -6.92
CA TRP A 99 -5.21 -8.61 -5.48
C TRP A 99 -6.69 -8.52 -5.09
N ALA A 100 -7.49 -7.78 -5.84
CA ALA A 100 -8.92 -7.55 -5.57
C ALA A 100 -9.74 -8.86 -5.60
N THR A 101 -9.40 -9.80 -6.49
CA THR A 101 -10.06 -11.12 -6.55
C THR A 101 -9.81 -12.02 -5.32
N ARG A 102 -8.81 -11.69 -4.50
CA ARG A 102 -8.53 -12.41 -3.24
C ARG A 102 -9.19 -11.76 -2.03
N GLN A 103 -9.82 -10.60 -2.20
CA GLN A 103 -10.51 -9.94 -1.11
C GLN A 103 -11.82 -10.67 -0.75
N PRO A 104 -12.28 -10.56 0.51
CA PRO A 104 -13.53 -11.16 0.94
C PRO A 104 -14.75 -10.36 0.44
N ALA A 105 -14.85 -10.19 -0.88
CA ALA A 105 -15.93 -9.52 -1.59
C ALA A 105 -16.76 -10.53 -2.38
N ASP A 106 -18.05 -10.27 -2.54
CA ASP A 106 -18.97 -11.12 -3.30
C ASP A 106 -18.80 -10.86 -4.81
N VAL A 107 -18.38 -9.64 -5.19
CA VAL A 107 -17.98 -9.28 -6.55
C VAL A 107 -16.83 -8.28 -6.51
N ALA A 108 -15.86 -8.45 -7.42
CA ALA A 108 -14.76 -7.51 -7.57
C ALA A 108 -14.47 -7.23 -9.06
N ASP A 109 -14.41 -5.94 -9.45
CA ASP A 109 -14.07 -5.54 -10.82
C ASP A 109 -13.55 -4.08 -10.86
N TYR A 110 -13.18 -3.61 -12.06
CA TYR A 110 -12.88 -2.20 -12.29
C TYR A 110 -14.07 -1.31 -11.94
N LEU A 111 -13.75 -0.12 -11.38
CA LEU A 111 -14.77 0.92 -11.24
C LEU A 111 -15.30 1.31 -12.62
N PRO A 112 -16.61 1.33 -12.85
CA PRO A 112 -17.20 1.90 -14.05
C PRO A 112 -16.76 3.34 -14.29
N TRP A 113 -16.80 3.81 -15.53
CA TRP A 113 -16.45 5.20 -15.81
C TRP A 113 -17.38 6.17 -15.08
N ASP A 114 -16.84 7.26 -14.57
CA ASP A 114 -17.59 8.30 -13.82
C ASP A 114 -18.45 9.15 -14.78
N ARG A 115 -19.20 8.46 -15.65
CA ARG A 115 -20.19 9.04 -16.58
C ARG A 115 -21.59 8.84 -16.02
N PRO A 116 -22.52 9.80 -16.24
CA PRO A 116 -23.88 9.72 -15.73
C PRO A 116 -24.56 8.37 -15.97
N ALA A 117 -24.51 7.86 -17.20
CA ALA A 117 -25.19 6.61 -17.57
C ALA A 117 -24.56 5.37 -16.91
N ASP A 118 -23.21 5.30 -16.83
CA ASP A 118 -22.52 4.15 -16.24
C ASP A 118 -22.75 4.12 -14.72
N VAL A 119 -22.70 5.29 -14.09
CA VAL A 119 -22.94 5.44 -12.64
C VAL A 119 -24.39 5.08 -12.29
N GLU A 120 -25.36 5.56 -13.07
CA GLU A 120 -26.78 5.22 -12.87
C GLU A 120 -27.02 3.72 -13.00
N ALA A 121 -26.48 3.10 -14.04
CA ALA A 121 -26.60 1.66 -14.25
C ALA A 121 -25.97 0.84 -13.12
N ALA A 122 -24.78 1.25 -12.64
CA ALA A 122 -24.11 0.58 -11.54
C ALA A 122 -24.87 0.73 -10.21
N LEU A 123 -25.35 1.93 -9.89
CA LEU A 123 -26.14 2.18 -8.68
C LEU A 123 -27.49 1.45 -8.71
N ALA A 124 -28.17 1.41 -9.87
CA ALA A 124 -29.42 0.69 -10.06
C ALA A 124 -29.25 -0.82 -9.91
N ALA A 125 -28.12 -1.36 -10.40
CA ALA A 125 -27.81 -2.78 -10.30
C ALA A 125 -27.44 -3.16 -8.85
N LEU A 126 -26.47 -2.50 -8.28
CA LEU A 126 -25.92 -2.88 -6.96
C LEU A 126 -26.85 -2.50 -5.81
N ARG A 127 -27.56 -1.37 -5.91
CA ARG A 127 -28.39 -0.81 -4.81
C ARG A 127 -27.69 -0.86 -3.45
N PRO A 128 -26.52 -0.19 -3.33
CA PRO A 128 -25.74 -0.25 -2.11
C PRO A 128 -26.41 0.53 -0.97
N SER A 129 -26.29 0.04 0.26
CA SER A 129 -26.64 0.78 1.48
C SER A 129 -25.60 1.87 1.76
N ALA A 130 -24.32 1.55 1.54
CA ALA A 130 -23.23 2.52 1.64
C ALA A 130 -22.23 2.36 0.49
N LEU A 131 -21.64 3.50 0.09
CA LEU A 131 -20.52 3.60 -0.84
C LEU A 131 -19.32 4.18 -0.11
N VAL A 132 -18.22 3.44 -0.03
CA VAL A 132 -17.04 3.81 0.74
C VAL A 132 -15.81 3.88 -0.15
N PHE A 133 -15.12 5.02 -0.14
CA PHE A 133 -13.87 5.25 -0.85
C PHE A 133 -12.69 5.09 0.13
N SER A 134 -11.71 4.29 -0.25
CA SER A 134 -10.45 4.19 0.48
C SER A 134 -9.53 5.35 0.07
N LYS A 135 -8.97 6.03 1.06
CA LYS A 135 -8.07 7.17 0.91
C LYS A 135 -8.75 8.37 0.24
N LEU A 136 -8.38 8.70 -0.98
CA LEU A 136 -8.86 9.91 -1.66
C LEU A 136 -9.39 9.66 -3.07
N ASP A 137 -9.50 8.44 -3.52
CA ASP A 137 -9.95 8.16 -4.89
C ASP A 137 -11.47 8.26 -5.03
N LEU A 138 -11.98 9.43 -4.61
CA LEU A 138 -13.38 9.78 -4.71
C LEU A 138 -13.72 10.26 -6.12
N TRP A 139 -14.78 9.69 -6.69
CA TRP A 139 -15.31 9.98 -8.01
C TRP A 139 -16.59 10.81 -7.90
N PRO A 140 -16.58 12.09 -8.29
CA PRO A 140 -17.63 13.05 -8.02
C PRO A 140 -19.01 12.70 -8.58
N GLU A 141 -19.12 12.18 -9.81
CA GLU A 141 -20.43 11.80 -10.35
C GLU A 141 -21.03 10.64 -9.56
N LEU A 142 -20.21 9.61 -9.27
CA LEU A 142 -20.62 8.46 -8.46
C LEU A 142 -21.06 8.89 -7.05
N ALA A 143 -20.23 9.68 -6.36
CA ALA A 143 -20.52 10.14 -5.00
C ALA A 143 -21.79 10.98 -4.93
N THR A 144 -21.97 11.96 -5.86
CA THR A 144 -23.14 12.83 -5.85
C THR A 144 -24.44 12.11 -6.20
N ARG A 145 -24.39 11.15 -7.14
CA ARG A 145 -25.57 10.37 -7.49
C ARG A 145 -25.94 9.34 -6.42
N ALA A 146 -24.95 8.69 -5.83
CA ALA A 146 -25.16 7.80 -4.70
C ALA A 146 -25.88 8.54 -3.55
N ALA A 147 -25.36 9.70 -3.14
CA ALA A 147 -25.97 10.51 -2.10
C ALA A 147 -27.37 11.02 -2.48
N ALA A 148 -27.59 11.41 -3.75
CA ALA A 148 -28.91 11.82 -4.24
C ALA A 148 -29.95 10.68 -4.21
N GLY A 149 -29.49 9.43 -4.39
CA GLY A 149 -30.29 8.20 -4.27
C GLY A 149 -30.43 7.68 -2.83
N GLY A 150 -29.97 8.42 -1.82
CA GLY A 150 -30.08 8.02 -0.41
C GLY A 150 -28.98 7.08 0.08
N VAL A 151 -28.00 6.74 -0.77
CA VAL A 151 -26.84 5.94 -0.38
C VAL A 151 -25.91 6.76 0.50
N ALA A 152 -25.53 6.23 1.66
CA ALA A 152 -24.56 6.88 2.52
C ALA A 152 -23.15 6.80 1.89
N VAL A 153 -22.48 7.95 1.76
CA VAL A 153 -21.14 8.02 1.13
C VAL A 153 -20.08 8.25 2.20
N GLY A 154 -19.04 7.41 2.20
CA GLY A 154 -17.95 7.50 3.18
C GLY A 154 -16.57 7.56 2.56
N ILE A 155 -15.61 8.03 3.39
CA ILE A 155 -14.17 7.93 3.13
C ILE A 155 -13.53 7.23 4.33
N ILE A 156 -12.73 6.19 4.08
CA ILE A 156 -11.87 5.56 5.07
C ILE A 156 -10.40 5.85 4.78
N ALA A 157 -9.56 5.85 5.83
CA ALA A 157 -8.12 6.11 5.70
C ALA A 157 -7.78 7.40 4.93
N GLY A 158 -8.59 8.43 5.09
CA GLY A 158 -8.50 9.68 4.35
C GLY A 158 -7.16 10.39 4.60
N THR A 159 -6.31 10.44 3.56
CA THR A 159 -4.98 11.05 3.61
C THR A 159 -4.82 12.07 2.48
N VAL A 160 -4.56 13.31 2.79
CA VAL A 160 -4.41 14.39 1.80
C VAL A 160 -3.02 15.02 1.92
N SER A 161 -2.12 14.74 0.97
CA SER A 161 -0.83 15.43 0.92
C SER A 161 -1.03 16.95 0.78
N PRO A 162 -0.24 17.79 1.48
CA PRO A 162 -0.29 19.25 1.31
C PRO A 162 0.02 19.69 -0.15
N ALA A 163 0.79 18.88 -0.90
CA ALA A 163 1.08 19.13 -2.30
C ALA A 163 0.03 18.59 -3.28
N ALA A 164 -1.07 17.99 -2.78
CA ALA A 164 -2.06 17.34 -3.62
C ALA A 164 -2.70 18.34 -4.62
N ARG A 165 -2.69 17.98 -5.91
CA ARG A 165 -3.28 18.82 -6.98
C ARG A 165 -4.76 19.11 -6.77
N ARG A 166 -5.48 18.21 -6.07
CA ARG A 166 -6.92 18.37 -5.78
C ARG A 166 -7.22 19.52 -4.82
N LEU A 167 -6.25 20.00 -4.05
CA LEU A 167 -6.36 21.21 -3.21
C LEU A 167 -6.23 22.50 -4.02
N ARG A 168 -5.70 22.44 -5.24
CA ARG A 168 -5.44 23.62 -6.08
C ARG A 168 -6.60 23.91 -7.03
N TRP A 169 -6.80 25.18 -7.33
CA TRP A 169 -7.69 25.60 -8.41
C TRP A 169 -7.11 25.16 -9.79
N PRO A 170 -7.90 24.70 -10.77
CA PRO A 170 -9.36 24.52 -10.77
C PRO A 170 -9.83 23.14 -10.24
N ALA A 171 -8.90 22.19 -9.96
CA ALA A 171 -9.27 20.84 -9.56
C ALA A 171 -10.16 20.81 -8.30
N ARG A 172 -9.83 21.65 -7.29
CA ARG A 172 -10.62 21.77 -6.07
C ARG A 172 -12.09 22.13 -6.36
N LEU A 173 -12.33 23.06 -7.29
CA LEU A 173 -13.69 23.46 -7.67
C LEU A 173 -14.46 22.33 -8.35
N LEU A 174 -13.81 21.62 -9.26
CA LEU A 174 -14.41 20.51 -10.01
C LEU A 174 -14.74 19.30 -9.13
N LEU A 175 -13.90 19.01 -8.14
CA LEU A 175 -14.06 17.85 -7.24
C LEU A 175 -14.96 18.11 -6.04
N ARG A 176 -15.11 19.38 -5.62
CA ARG A 176 -15.85 19.80 -4.43
C ARG A 176 -17.28 19.23 -4.32
N PRO A 177 -18.09 19.11 -5.41
CA PRO A 177 -19.41 18.50 -5.30
C PRO A 177 -19.37 17.07 -4.77
N GLY A 178 -18.40 16.25 -5.20
CA GLY A 178 -18.22 14.88 -4.71
C GLY A 178 -17.85 14.86 -3.22
N TYR A 179 -16.93 15.71 -2.77
CA TYR A 179 -16.57 15.78 -1.34
C TYR A 179 -17.71 16.29 -0.48
N ARG A 180 -18.57 17.20 -0.99
CA ARG A 180 -19.79 17.63 -0.30
C ARG A 180 -20.87 16.55 -0.17
N ALA A 181 -20.80 15.53 -1.00
CA ALA A 181 -21.70 14.38 -0.93
C ALA A 181 -21.28 13.34 0.12
N VAL A 182 -20.08 13.47 0.70
CA VAL A 182 -19.58 12.58 1.76
C VAL A 182 -20.35 12.80 3.04
N THR A 183 -20.94 11.73 3.57
CA THR A 183 -21.71 11.70 4.82
C THR A 183 -20.79 11.67 6.04
N ALA A 184 -19.73 10.83 5.97
CA ALA A 184 -18.72 10.72 7.02
C ALA A 184 -17.34 10.35 6.44
N ALA A 185 -16.28 10.82 7.09
CA ALA A 185 -14.91 10.55 6.70
C ALA A 185 -14.02 10.25 7.91
N ALA A 186 -13.23 9.18 7.81
CA ALA A 186 -12.18 8.83 8.76
C ALA A 186 -10.82 9.32 8.22
N ALA A 187 -10.29 10.39 8.80
CA ALA A 187 -9.00 10.97 8.46
C ALA A 187 -7.87 10.25 9.19
N VAL A 188 -6.71 10.13 8.55
CA VAL A 188 -5.52 9.54 9.19
C VAL A 188 -4.94 10.45 10.27
N SER A 189 -4.99 11.76 10.07
CA SER A 189 -4.46 12.77 11.01
C SER A 189 -5.33 14.01 11.06
N GLU A 190 -5.13 14.87 12.08
CA GLU A 190 -5.77 16.18 12.18
C GLU A 190 -5.48 17.06 10.96
N ALA A 191 -4.26 17.01 10.44
CA ALA A 191 -3.89 17.72 9.23
C ALA A 191 -4.64 17.20 7.99
N ASP A 192 -4.91 15.90 7.91
CA ASP A 192 -5.73 15.31 6.84
C ASP A 192 -7.20 15.67 7.01
N ALA A 193 -7.71 15.69 8.25
CA ALA A 193 -9.08 16.14 8.57
C ALA A 193 -9.31 17.58 8.10
N THR A 194 -8.39 18.48 8.40
CA THR A 194 -8.43 19.88 7.95
C THR A 194 -8.51 19.97 6.42
N ARG A 195 -7.66 19.22 5.72
CA ARG A 195 -7.63 19.24 4.24
C ARG A 195 -8.86 18.58 3.62
N LEU A 196 -9.43 17.54 4.25
CA LEU A 196 -10.72 16.97 3.82
C LEU A 196 -11.85 18.00 3.92
N ALA A 197 -11.88 18.80 5.00
CA ALA A 197 -12.83 19.90 5.16
C ALA A 197 -12.61 20.99 4.08
N GLU A 198 -11.37 21.33 3.75
CA GLU A 198 -11.04 22.25 2.66
C GLU A 198 -11.53 21.73 1.29
N LEU A 199 -11.50 20.44 1.06
CA LEU A 199 -12.03 19.82 -0.16
C LEU A 199 -13.55 19.86 -0.22
N GLY A 200 -14.23 19.98 0.92
CA GLY A 200 -15.68 20.15 0.97
C GLY A 200 -16.45 19.14 1.83
N VAL A 201 -15.78 18.20 2.49
CA VAL A 201 -16.43 17.34 3.49
C VAL A 201 -16.88 18.18 4.67
N ALA A 202 -18.09 17.97 5.17
CA ALA A 202 -18.60 18.68 6.33
C ALA A 202 -17.75 18.35 7.58
N ALA A 203 -17.23 19.36 8.27
CA ALA A 203 -16.32 19.15 9.40
C ALA A 203 -16.92 18.26 10.50
N ALA A 204 -18.23 18.40 10.78
CA ALA A 204 -18.93 17.55 11.74
C ALA A 204 -19.03 16.07 11.34
N GLY A 205 -18.74 15.74 10.07
CA GLY A 205 -18.71 14.38 9.56
C GLY A 205 -17.29 13.78 9.49
N ILE A 206 -16.26 14.51 9.97
CA ILE A 206 -14.88 14.03 9.91
C ILE A 206 -14.43 13.61 11.31
N GLU A 207 -13.92 12.40 11.43
CA GLU A 207 -13.26 11.89 12.64
C GLU A 207 -11.81 11.51 12.32
N VAL A 208 -10.90 11.65 13.28
CA VAL A 208 -9.51 11.21 13.14
C VAL A 208 -9.41 9.78 13.65
N SER A 209 -9.15 8.86 12.74
CA SER A 209 -9.15 7.42 13.02
C SER A 209 -7.75 6.80 13.07
N GLY A 210 -6.72 7.49 12.58
CA GLY A 210 -5.42 6.89 12.34
C GLY A 210 -5.34 6.12 11.02
N ASP A 211 -4.23 5.43 10.80
CA ASP A 211 -3.92 4.76 9.54
C ASP A 211 -4.08 3.24 9.65
N PRO A 212 -5.02 2.60 8.95
CA PRO A 212 -5.22 1.15 8.97
C PRO A 212 -4.03 0.33 8.44
N ARG A 213 -3.02 0.96 7.82
CA ARG A 213 -1.79 0.27 7.40
C ARG A 213 -1.03 -0.33 8.59
N PHE A 214 -1.11 0.28 9.77
CA PHE A 214 -0.50 -0.25 10.99
C PHE A 214 -1.14 -1.58 11.38
N ASP A 215 -2.47 -1.62 11.39
CA ASP A 215 -3.23 -2.84 11.66
C ASP A 215 -2.91 -3.94 10.64
N SER A 216 -2.90 -3.60 9.34
CA SER A 216 -2.58 -4.53 8.26
C SER A 216 -1.16 -5.08 8.37
N ALA A 217 -0.17 -4.24 8.66
CA ALA A 217 1.23 -4.66 8.78
C ALA A 217 1.42 -5.59 9.98
N LEU A 218 0.87 -5.22 11.14
CA LEU A 218 0.97 -6.03 12.36
C LEU A 218 0.22 -7.36 12.22
N ALA A 219 -0.99 -7.35 11.66
CA ALA A 219 -1.77 -8.56 11.44
C ALA A 219 -1.04 -9.54 10.51
N ARG A 220 -0.46 -9.05 9.41
CA ARG A 220 0.33 -9.89 8.50
C ARG A 220 1.58 -10.45 9.17
N ALA A 221 2.31 -9.64 9.94
CA ALA A 221 3.50 -10.09 10.65
C ALA A 221 3.15 -11.20 11.68
N ARG A 222 2.02 -11.06 12.40
CA ARG A 222 1.55 -12.03 13.39
C ARG A 222 0.97 -13.30 12.77
N ALA A 223 0.41 -13.22 11.58
CA ALA A 223 -0.18 -14.35 10.86
C ALA A 223 0.86 -15.31 10.26
N ILE A 224 2.15 -14.94 10.21
CA ILE A 224 3.21 -15.81 9.67
C ILE A 224 3.47 -16.95 10.65
N PRO A 225 3.28 -18.22 10.23
CA PRO A 225 3.59 -19.37 11.06
C PRO A 225 5.08 -19.42 11.44
N ALA A 226 5.39 -19.93 12.64
CA ALA A 226 6.78 -20.07 13.08
C ALA A 226 7.56 -21.09 12.24
N ASP A 227 6.85 -22.03 11.64
CA ASP A 227 7.36 -23.10 10.79
C ASP A 227 7.14 -22.85 9.28
N ASP A 228 6.86 -21.60 8.89
CA ASP A 228 6.72 -21.25 7.47
C ASP A 228 7.99 -21.68 6.68
N PRO A 229 7.85 -22.46 5.59
CA PRO A 229 8.98 -23.01 4.84
C PRO A 229 9.95 -21.93 4.31
N LEU A 230 9.48 -20.70 4.11
CA LEU A 230 10.34 -19.62 3.63
C LEU A 230 11.32 -19.12 4.70
N LEU A 231 11.06 -19.37 5.96
CA LEU A 231 11.96 -18.95 7.04
C LEU A 231 13.30 -19.70 6.99
N VAL A 232 13.39 -20.85 6.32
CA VAL A 232 14.67 -21.55 6.10
C VAL A 232 15.71 -20.67 5.41
N TYR A 233 15.27 -19.75 4.53
CA TYR A 233 16.18 -18.88 3.78
C TYR A 233 16.79 -17.74 4.64
N THR A 234 16.18 -17.47 5.79
CA THR A 234 16.62 -16.41 6.72
C THR A 234 17.09 -16.96 8.06
N ALA A 235 16.82 -18.24 8.36
CA ALA A 235 17.23 -18.87 9.61
C ALA A 235 18.70 -19.31 9.61
N GLY A 236 19.33 -19.30 10.80
CA GLY A 236 20.64 -19.92 11.05
C GLY A 236 21.85 -19.10 10.58
N ALA A 237 21.65 -17.91 9.99
CA ALA A 237 22.74 -16.99 9.64
C ALA A 237 22.26 -15.54 9.64
N PRO A 238 23.13 -14.55 9.87
CA PRO A 238 22.79 -13.16 9.71
C PRO A 238 22.27 -12.90 8.29
N THR A 239 21.01 -12.42 8.17
CA THR A 239 20.38 -12.27 6.88
C THR A 239 19.88 -10.84 6.68
N ILE A 240 20.30 -10.23 5.59
CA ILE A 240 19.84 -8.93 5.12
C ILE A 240 18.73 -9.19 4.11
N VAL A 241 17.51 -8.74 4.40
CA VAL A 241 16.39 -8.84 3.45
C VAL A 241 16.14 -7.47 2.84
N ALA A 242 16.40 -7.33 1.54
CA ALA A 242 16.18 -6.11 0.78
C ALA A 242 14.89 -6.24 -0.03
N GLY A 243 13.83 -5.57 0.43
CA GLY A 243 12.49 -5.69 -0.13
C GLY A 243 12.05 -4.52 -0.99
N SER A 244 11.24 -4.81 -2.00
CA SER A 244 10.70 -3.85 -2.95
C SER A 244 11.78 -3.00 -3.63
N THR A 245 12.88 -3.65 -4.03
CA THR A 245 14.04 -2.97 -4.61
C THR A 245 13.79 -2.55 -6.06
N TRP A 246 14.47 -1.49 -6.46
CA TRP A 246 14.57 -1.00 -7.82
C TRP A 246 16.02 -1.07 -8.30
N PRO A 247 16.30 -0.92 -9.60
CA PRO A 247 17.65 -1.00 -10.14
C PRO A 247 18.71 -0.22 -9.39
N GLU A 248 18.38 1.02 -8.96
CA GLU A 248 19.30 1.89 -8.25
C GLU A 248 19.62 1.36 -6.83
N ASP A 249 18.65 0.75 -6.17
CA ASP A 249 18.86 0.09 -4.87
C ASP A 249 19.71 -1.17 -5.04
N GLU A 250 19.41 -1.98 -6.06
CA GLU A 250 20.06 -3.26 -6.32
C GLU A 250 21.55 -3.11 -6.64
N ASP A 251 21.90 -2.11 -7.44
CA ASP A 251 23.30 -1.82 -7.76
C ASP A 251 24.09 -1.42 -6.51
N LEU A 252 23.48 -0.63 -5.61
CA LEU A 252 24.06 -0.27 -4.32
C LEU A 252 24.21 -1.50 -3.39
N LEU A 253 23.16 -2.32 -3.29
CA LEU A 253 23.13 -3.49 -2.41
C LEU A 253 24.13 -4.56 -2.85
N LEU A 254 24.19 -4.86 -4.15
CA LEU A 254 25.14 -5.84 -4.70
C LEU A 254 26.59 -5.39 -4.55
N ALA A 255 26.88 -4.10 -4.78
CA ALA A 255 28.21 -3.56 -4.57
C ALA A 255 28.64 -3.66 -3.09
N ALA A 256 27.74 -3.31 -2.16
CA ALA A 256 28.00 -3.40 -0.73
C ALA A 256 28.16 -4.87 -0.28
N PHE A 257 27.37 -5.78 -0.81
CA PHE A 257 27.42 -7.19 -0.46
C PHE A 257 28.70 -7.88 -0.98
N ALA A 258 29.19 -7.52 -2.16
CA ALA A 258 30.46 -8.01 -2.67
C ALA A 258 31.66 -7.62 -1.79
N ILE A 259 31.59 -6.46 -1.12
CA ILE A 259 32.59 -6.02 -0.12
C ILE A 259 32.41 -6.74 1.22
N LEU A 260 31.17 -6.97 1.63
CA LEU A 260 30.84 -7.61 2.91
C LEU A 260 31.20 -9.09 2.94
N GLN A 261 30.85 -9.82 1.87
CA GLN A 261 30.85 -11.27 1.82
C GLN A 261 32.22 -11.93 2.09
N PRO A 262 33.39 -11.41 1.63
CA PRO A 262 34.69 -11.96 1.98
C PRO A 262 35.04 -11.82 3.48
N THR A 263 34.51 -10.79 4.15
CA THR A 263 34.76 -10.52 5.59
C THR A 263 33.78 -11.27 6.50
N ARG A 264 32.54 -11.45 6.02
CA ARG A 264 31.43 -12.11 6.73
C ARG A 264 30.75 -13.13 5.81
N PRO A 265 31.44 -14.25 5.48
CA PRO A 265 30.97 -15.23 4.50
C PRO A 265 29.67 -15.94 4.89
N GLU A 266 29.35 -15.97 6.20
CA GLU A 266 28.10 -16.51 6.74
C GLU A 266 26.88 -15.62 6.46
N THR A 267 27.09 -14.33 6.15
CA THR A 267 26.00 -13.37 5.93
C THR A 267 25.29 -13.67 4.60
N ARG A 268 23.96 -13.57 4.62
CA ARG A 268 23.12 -13.75 3.44
C ARG A 268 22.47 -12.45 3.02
N LEU A 269 22.31 -12.26 1.72
CA LEU A 269 21.48 -11.22 1.12
C LEU A 269 20.30 -11.86 0.40
N VAL A 270 19.08 -11.53 0.81
CA VAL A 270 17.84 -11.89 0.12
C VAL A 270 17.32 -10.65 -0.58
N LEU A 271 17.33 -10.65 -1.91
CA LEU A 271 16.96 -9.52 -2.74
C LEU A 271 15.57 -9.78 -3.35
N VAL A 272 14.62 -8.88 -3.07
CA VAL A 272 13.22 -9.01 -3.47
C VAL A 272 12.84 -7.80 -4.34
N PRO A 273 12.98 -7.89 -5.67
CA PRO A 273 12.62 -6.82 -6.60
C PRO A 273 11.14 -6.46 -6.49
N HIS A 274 10.82 -5.17 -6.66
CA HIS A 274 9.44 -4.70 -6.66
C HIS A 274 8.62 -5.29 -7.81
N GLU A 275 9.22 -5.42 -8.98
CA GLU A 275 8.62 -6.04 -10.17
C GLU A 275 9.58 -7.14 -10.66
N PRO A 276 9.41 -8.41 -10.22
CA PRO A 276 10.32 -9.51 -10.59
C PRO A 276 9.99 -10.05 -12.00
N THR A 277 10.12 -9.20 -13.05
CA THR A 277 9.98 -9.65 -14.43
C THR A 277 11.21 -10.45 -14.87
N PRO A 278 11.10 -11.35 -15.84
CA PRO A 278 12.25 -12.13 -16.35
C PRO A 278 13.45 -11.25 -16.70
N GLU A 279 13.21 -10.15 -17.43
CA GLU A 279 14.24 -9.20 -17.87
C GLU A 279 14.91 -8.51 -16.67
N HIS A 280 14.12 -8.17 -15.65
CA HIS A 280 14.63 -7.55 -14.43
C HIS A 280 15.52 -8.54 -13.65
N LEU A 281 15.05 -9.76 -13.45
CA LEU A 281 15.80 -10.81 -12.75
C LEU A 281 17.13 -11.11 -13.44
N GLU A 282 17.13 -11.27 -14.76
CA GLU A 282 18.36 -11.47 -15.56
C GLU A 282 19.33 -10.28 -15.43
N ARG A 283 18.83 -9.04 -15.35
CA ARG A 283 19.67 -7.87 -15.12
C ARG A 283 20.37 -7.96 -13.77
N VAL A 284 19.63 -8.33 -12.71
CA VAL A 284 20.17 -8.50 -11.35
C VAL A 284 21.22 -9.61 -11.32
N GLU A 285 20.96 -10.75 -11.97
CA GLU A 285 21.90 -11.87 -12.04
C GLU A 285 23.20 -11.47 -12.76
N ARG A 286 23.10 -10.76 -13.89
CA ARG A 286 24.29 -10.24 -14.59
C ARG A 286 25.09 -9.25 -13.74
N SER A 287 24.37 -8.35 -13.03
CA SER A 287 25.00 -7.37 -12.14
C SER A 287 25.70 -8.04 -10.95
N ALA A 288 25.12 -9.11 -10.38
CA ALA A 288 25.71 -9.93 -9.34
C ALA A 288 26.97 -10.65 -9.85
N HIS A 289 26.87 -11.33 -11.00
CA HIS A 289 27.97 -12.08 -11.60
C HIS A 289 29.17 -11.18 -11.91
N ALA A 290 28.93 -9.98 -12.45
CA ALA A 290 29.99 -9.00 -12.72
C ALA A 290 30.77 -8.56 -11.46
N ARG A 291 30.20 -8.79 -10.27
CA ARG A 291 30.80 -8.51 -8.95
C ARG A 291 31.33 -9.76 -8.26
N GLY A 292 31.41 -10.90 -8.96
CA GLY A 292 31.85 -12.17 -8.40
C GLY A 292 30.84 -12.86 -7.47
N LEU A 293 29.59 -12.42 -7.47
CA LEU A 293 28.51 -13.01 -6.67
C LEU A 293 27.73 -14.02 -7.47
N SER A 294 27.37 -15.16 -6.83
CA SER A 294 26.50 -16.18 -7.42
C SER A 294 25.09 -16.07 -6.81
N ALA A 295 24.13 -15.61 -7.61
CA ALA A 295 22.74 -15.53 -7.21
C ALA A 295 22.00 -16.85 -7.49
N GLY A 296 21.17 -17.30 -6.53
CA GLY A 296 20.19 -18.36 -6.75
C GLY A 296 18.79 -17.78 -6.75
N ARG A 297 17.90 -18.23 -7.65
CA ARG A 297 16.48 -17.85 -7.63
C ARG A 297 15.73 -18.65 -6.57
N LEU A 298 14.77 -18.03 -5.90
CA LEU A 298 13.97 -18.69 -4.87
C LEU A 298 13.24 -19.92 -5.42
N SER A 299 12.68 -19.84 -6.64
CA SER A 299 11.94 -20.95 -7.26
C SER A 299 12.78 -22.18 -7.57
N THR A 300 14.10 -22.02 -7.74
CA THR A 300 15.02 -23.10 -8.14
C THR A 300 16.06 -23.44 -7.08
N SER A 301 16.09 -22.74 -5.95
CA SER A 301 17.07 -22.96 -4.89
C SER A 301 16.41 -23.64 -3.69
N PRO A 302 16.53 -24.97 -3.52
CA PRO A 302 15.91 -25.67 -2.40
C PRO A 302 16.59 -25.36 -1.05
N HIS A 303 17.77 -24.76 -1.07
CA HIS A 303 18.56 -24.43 0.12
C HIS A 303 18.96 -22.96 0.15
N PRO A 304 19.23 -22.41 1.35
CA PRO A 304 19.76 -21.05 1.49
C PRO A 304 21.02 -20.81 0.68
N ARG A 305 21.12 -19.63 0.08
CA ARG A 305 22.27 -19.14 -0.67
C ARG A 305 22.83 -17.88 -0.02
N SER A 306 24.10 -17.56 -0.27
CA SER A 306 24.68 -16.29 0.17
C SER A 306 23.96 -15.11 -0.47
N LEU A 307 23.57 -15.21 -1.75
CA LEU A 307 22.70 -14.27 -2.45
C LEU A 307 21.48 -15.02 -3.02
N LEU A 308 20.30 -14.71 -2.49
CA LEU A 308 19.02 -15.23 -2.96
C LEU A 308 18.25 -14.14 -3.69
N LEU A 309 17.84 -14.40 -4.93
CA LEU A 309 16.98 -13.53 -5.74
C LEU A 309 15.56 -14.07 -5.71
N VAL A 310 14.62 -13.26 -5.21
CA VAL A 310 13.22 -13.65 -5.11
C VAL A 310 12.48 -13.31 -6.40
N ASP A 311 12.01 -14.33 -7.07
CA ASP A 311 11.39 -14.29 -8.41
C ASP A 311 9.86 -14.43 -8.37
N ARG A 312 9.24 -14.20 -7.21
CA ARG A 312 7.78 -14.18 -7.04
C ARG A 312 7.33 -13.13 -6.04
N VAL A 313 6.08 -12.70 -6.16
CA VAL A 313 5.44 -11.74 -5.25
C VAL A 313 4.75 -12.43 -4.06
N GLY A 314 4.47 -11.66 -3.00
CA GLY A 314 3.64 -12.10 -1.87
C GLY A 314 4.40 -12.82 -0.73
N VAL A 315 5.74 -12.91 -0.81
CA VAL A 315 6.57 -13.62 0.18
C VAL A 315 7.40 -12.69 1.09
N LEU A 316 7.40 -11.39 0.82
CA LEU A 316 8.30 -10.44 1.45
C LEU A 316 8.08 -10.32 2.96
N ALA A 317 6.83 -10.31 3.42
CA ALA A 317 6.52 -10.23 4.86
C ALA A 317 7.12 -11.41 5.64
N THR A 318 7.00 -12.64 5.11
CA THR A 318 7.60 -13.84 5.72
C THR A 318 9.13 -13.72 5.78
N LEU A 319 9.76 -13.25 4.70
CA LEU A 319 11.21 -13.07 4.67
C LEU A 319 11.69 -12.00 5.67
N TYR A 320 10.94 -10.90 5.84
CA TYR A 320 11.25 -9.90 6.85
C TYR A 320 11.19 -10.45 8.27
N ARG A 321 10.26 -11.37 8.57
CA ARG A 321 10.14 -11.96 9.91
C ARG A 321 11.44 -12.67 10.36
N GLY A 322 12.18 -13.27 9.45
CA GLY A 322 13.45 -13.94 9.74
C GLY A 322 14.70 -13.08 9.49
N ALA A 323 14.54 -11.82 9.11
CA ALA A 323 15.66 -10.95 8.77
C ALA A 323 16.40 -10.45 10.03
N THR A 324 17.71 -10.33 9.92
CA THR A 324 18.55 -9.62 10.89
C THR A 324 18.51 -8.11 10.64
N ILE A 325 18.52 -7.73 9.36
CA ILE A 325 18.43 -6.35 8.88
C ILE A 325 17.46 -6.32 7.72
N ALA A 326 16.56 -5.35 7.71
CA ALA A 326 15.69 -5.07 6.59
C ALA A 326 16.17 -3.83 5.82
N TYR A 327 16.27 -3.93 4.50
CA TYR A 327 16.41 -2.78 3.62
C TYR A 327 15.12 -2.57 2.83
N VAL A 328 14.62 -1.35 2.80
CA VAL A 328 13.41 -0.99 2.04
C VAL A 328 13.81 -0.18 0.81
N GLY A 329 13.43 -0.68 -0.35
CA GLY A 329 13.76 -0.09 -1.65
C GLY A 329 12.96 1.16 -1.99
N GLY A 330 13.36 1.82 -3.08
CA GLY A 330 12.79 3.06 -3.60
C GLY A 330 13.43 4.33 -3.05
N GLY A 331 14.28 4.19 -2.04
CA GLY A 331 14.97 5.32 -1.41
C GLY A 331 16.23 5.82 -2.15
N CYS A 332 16.76 5.08 -3.12
CA CYS A 332 17.91 5.51 -3.93
C CYS A 332 17.52 6.23 -5.21
N GLY A 333 16.33 5.94 -5.75
CA GLY A 333 15.81 6.54 -6.97
C GLY A 333 14.78 7.65 -6.74
N THR A 334 14.03 7.97 -7.81
CA THR A 334 12.96 8.98 -7.80
C THR A 334 11.56 8.40 -7.61
N ARG A 335 11.44 7.08 -7.47
CA ARG A 335 10.15 6.37 -7.40
C ARG A 335 9.45 6.49 -6.04
N GLY A 336 10.21 6.88 -5.01
CA GLY A 336 9.74 7.03 -3.64
C GLY A 336 9.95 5.76 -2.81
N LEU A 337 10.22 5.94 -1.52
CA LEU A 337 10.44 4.88 -0.55
C LEU A 337 9.15 4.05 -0.36
N HIS A 338 9.29 2.72 -0.39
CA HIS A 338 8.21 1.78 -0.10
C HIS A 338 7.87 1.76 1.40
N SER A 339 6.88 0.93 1.79
CA SER A 339 6.39 0.87 3.16
C SER A 339 7.47 0.32 4.11
N VAL A 340 7.80 1.12 5.13
CA VAL A 340 8.72 0.72 6.20
C VAL A 340 8.00 0.03 7.37
N LEU A 341 6.66 -0.02 7.32
CA LEU A 341 5.84 -0.60 8.40
C LEU A 341 5.92 -2.13 8.44
N GLU A 342 6.07 -2.79 7.28
CA GLU A 342 6.13 -4.26 7.23
C GLU A 342 7.35 -4.82 7.98
N PRO A 343 8.61 -4.40 7.69
CA PRO A 343 9.74 -4.88 8.46
C PRO A 343 9.71 -4.39 9.92
N ALA A 344 9.21 -3.18 10.19
CA ALA A 344 9.05 -2.68 11.55
C ALA A 344 8.05 -3.51 12.37
N ALA A 345 6.94 -3.96 11.76
CA ALA A 345 5.96 -4.86 12.36
C ALA A 345 6.56 -6.25 12.69
N CYS A 346 7.59 -6.66 11.98
CA CYS A 346 8.36 -7.88 12.27
C CYS A 346 9.42 -7.68 13.36
N GLY A 347 9.57 -6.48 13.91
CA GLY A 347 10.57 -6.18 14.93
C GLY A 347 12.01 -6.13 14.39
N VAL A 348 12.18 -5.81 13.10
CA VAL A 348 13.48 -5.78 12.43
C VAL A 348 13.96 -4.33 12.24
N ALA A 349 15.25 -4.07 12.47
CA ALA A 349 15.86 -2.78 12.20
C ALA A 349 15.80 -2.45 10.71
N VAL A 350 15.37 -1.22 10.36
CA VAL A 350 15.07 -0.82 8.99
C VAL A 350 16.13 0.11 8.42
N LEU A 351 16.63 -0.22 7.24
CA LEU A 351 17.51 0.65 6.45
C LEU A 351 16.82 1.08 5.15
N PHE A 352 17.17 2.26 4.66
CA PHE A 352 16.70 2.76 3.36
C PHE A 352 17.62 3.85 2.81
N GLY A 353 17.45 4.14 1.52
CA GLY A 353 18.22 5.17 0.82
C GLY A 353 17.87 6.61 1.23
N PRO A 354 18.62 7.62 0.72
CA PRO A 354 18.49 9.00 1.16
C PRO A 354 17.18 9.70 0.79
N ASN A 355 16.43 9.20 -0.18
CA ASN A 355 15.19 9.82 -0.68
C ASN A 355 13.93 9.36 0.09
N TRP A 356 13.95 9.47 1.41
CA TRP A 356 12.90 9.00 2.32
C TRP A 356 11.88 10.08 2.74
N ARG A 357 12.17 11.37 2.51
CA ARG A 357 11.37 12.50 3.05
C ARG A 357 9.89 12.50 2.64
N GLY A 358 9.53 11.76 1.58
CA GLY A 358 8.14 11.53 1.18
C GLY A 358 7.37 10.53 2.06
N SER A 359 8.06 9.82 2.97
CA SER A 359 7.50 8.83 3.89
C SER A 359 7.49 9.35 5.34
N PRO A 360 6.35 9.76 5.90
CA PRO A 360 6.26 10.20 7.30
C PRO A 360 6.68 9.12 8.30
N ASP A 361 6.36 7.85 7.99
CA ASP A 361 6.70 6.70 8.82
C ASP A 361 8.21 6.51 8.91
N ALA A 362 8.94 6.64 7.79
CA ALA A 362 10.39 6.59 7.77
C ALA A 362 11.03 7.68 8.67
N GLY A 363 10.51 8.91 8.58
CA GLY A 363 10.94 10.00 9.45
C GLY A 363 10.68 9.73 10.94
N THR A 364 9.58 9.06 11.26
CA THR A 364 9.27 8.68 12.65
C THR A 364 10.16 7.56 13.15
N LEU A 365 10.43 6.53 12.33
CA LEU A 365 11.36 5.46 12.67
C LEU A 365 12.79 5.99 12.92
N LEU A 366 13.25 6.98 12.12
CA LEU A 366 14.53 7.63 12.35
C LEU A 366 14.57 8.35 13.71
N ARG A 367 13.56 9.17 14.03
CA ARG A 367 13.49 9.85 15.34
C ARG A 367 13.42 8.89 16.52
N ARG A 368 12.80 7.72 16.31
CA ARG A 368 12.72 6.65 17.33
C ARG A 368 13.97 5.76 17.37
N ARG A 369 14.98 6.03 16.57
CA ARG A 369 16.18 5.18 16.48
C ARG A 369 15.86 3.72 16.12
N ALA A 370 14.83 3.53 15.31
CA ALA A 370 14.38 2.24 14.79
C ALA A 370 14.82 1.99 13.35
N ALA A 371 15.36 3.02 12.70
CA ALA A 371 15.84 2.95 11.33
C ALA A 371 17.12 3.76 11.13
N ALA A 372 17.80 3.52 10.00
CA ALA A 372 18.93 4.33 9.56
C ALA A 372 18.85 4.60 8.05
N VAL A 373 19.38 5.77 7.66
CA VAL A 373 19.59 6.13 6.26
C VAL A 373 20.95 5.63 5.81
N VAL A 374 21.05 5.05 4.63
CA VAL A 374 22.33 4.75 3.99
C VAL A 374 23.03 6.06 3.64
N SER A 375 24.07 6.39 4.38
CA SER A 375 24.85 7.62 4.25
C SER A 375 26.30 7.35 4.67
N PRO A 376 27.26 8.22 4.32
CA PRO A 376 28.64 8.13 4.81
C PRO A 376 28.75 8.27 6.33
N GLN A 377 27.74 8.85 6.99
CA GLN A 377 27.69 9.01 8.43
C GLN A 377 26.86 7.87 9.04
N PHE A 378 27.37 7.28 10.11
CA PHE A 378 26.64 6.29 10.88
C PHE A 378 25.47 6.93 11.64
N PRO A 379 24.40 6.17 11.93
CA PRO A 379 23.33 6.67 12.76
C PRO A 379 23.82 6.90 14.20
N ASP A 380 23.34 7.95 14.84
CA ASP A 380 23.72 8.37 16.19
C ASP A 380 23.41 7.35 17.31
N TRP A 381 22.56 6.37 17.02
CA TRP A 381 22.21 5.29 17.94
C TRP A 381 23.15 4.07 17.84
N LEU A 382 24.03 4.06 16.86
CA LEU A 382 25.09 3.08 16.73
C LEU A 382 26.36 3.68 17.40
N ASP A 383 26.47 3.43 18.70
CA ASP A 383 27.58 3.93 19.50
C ASP A 383 28.87 3.18 19.08
N LEU A 384 29.62 3.79 18.19
CA LEU A 384 30.92 3.32 17.74
C LEU A 384 31.97 4.10 18.50
N GLU A 385 32.67 3.46 19.43
CA GLU A 385 33.93 3.99 19.91
C GLU A 385 34.77 4.42 18.70
N SER A 386 35.28 5.63 18.71
CA SER A 386 35.82 6.42 17.59
C SER A 386 37.04 5.84 16.84
N SER A 387 37.28 4.54 16.90
CA SER A 387 38.49 3.90 16.39
C SER A 387 38.39 3.08 15.13
N SER A 388 37.25 3.05 14.42
CA SER A 388 37.08 2.23 13.22
C SER A 388 36.45 2.94 12.00
N THR A 389 36.81 4.20 11.76
CA THR A 389 36.61 4.82 10.44
C THR A 389 37.61 4.25 9.43
N HIS A 390 37.47 3.00 9.07
CA HIS A 390 38.08 2.55 7.83
C HIS A 390 37.30 3.24 6.70
N ALA A 391 38.04 3.92 5.83
CA ALA A 391 37.52 4.46 4.58
C ALA A 391 37.01 3.32 3.72
N ALA A 392 35.82 2.79 4.07
CA ALA A 392 35.15 1.78 3.27
C ALA A 392 34.69 2.47 1.99
N THR A 393 35.04 1.90 0.86
CA THR A 393 34.62 2.33 -0.48
C THR A 393 33.10 2.33 -0.65
N SER A 394 32.35 1.76 0.30
CA SER A 394 30.89 1.73 0.33
C SER A 394 30.33 2.04 1.72
N PRO A 395 29.60 3.16 1.86
CA PRO A 395 28.92 3.50 3.12
C PRO A 395 27.97 2.41 3.64
N LEU A 396 27.28 1.71 2.73
CA LEU A 396 26.36 0.64 3.10
C LEU A 396 27.09 -0.60 3.62
N ALA A 397 28.21 -0.98 3.02
CA ALA A 397 29.02 -2.11 3.51
C ALA A 397 29.59 -1.81 4.90
N ALA A 398 30.07 -0.58 5.13
CA ALA A 398 30.54 -0.14 6.43
C ALA A 398 29.43 -0.18 7.49
N LEU A 399 28.24 0.30 7.14
CA LEU A 399 27.07 0.29 8.03
C LEU A 399 26.67 -1.15 8.37
N TRP A 400 26.61 -2.06 7.40
CA TRP A 400 26.31 -3.47 7.65
C TRP A 400 27.33 -4.14 8.56
N LEU A 401 28.64 -3.92 8.32
CA LEU A 401 29.70 -4.45 9.17
C LEU A 401 29.57 -3.96 10.61
N ALA A 402 29.28 -2.68 10.81
CA ALA A 402 29.09 -2.09 12.12
C ALA A 402 27.85 -2.67 12.82
N LEU A 403 26.70 -2.73 12.14
CA LEU A 403 25.46 -3.26 12.67
C LEU A 403 25.56 -4.75 13.03
N LEU A 404 26.17 -5.56 12.17
CA LEU A 404 26.34 -7.00 12.41
C LEU A 404 27.34 -7.33 13.56
N ARG A 405 28.19 -6.39 13.94
CA ARG A 405 29.04 -6.51 15.14
C ARG A 405 28.30 -6.19 16.43
N HIS A 406 27.23 -5.43 16.35
CA HIS A 406 26.49 -4.89 17.49
C HIS A 406 25.01 -5.33 17.47
N SER A 407 24.76 -6.65 17.58
CA SER A 407 23.41 -7.25 17.50
C SER A 407 22.41 -6.64 18.49
N GLY A 408 22.85 -6.27 19.69
CA GLY A 408 21.99 -5.62 20.68
C GLY A 408 21.39 -4.29 20.22
N HIS A 409 22.14 -3.52 19.40
CA HIS A 409 21.59 -2.29 18.80
C HIS A 409 20.53 -2.60 17.73
N LEU A 410 20.71 -3.67 16.93
CA LEU A 410 19.73 -4.12 15.95
C LEU A 410 18.43 -4.56 16.64
N GLU A 411 18.53 -5.37 17.68
CA GLU A 411 17.38 -5.83 18.46
C GLU A 411 16.63 -4.65 19.12
N ALA A 412 17.37 -3.71 19.69
CA ALA A 412 16.79 -2.51 20.28
C ALA A 412 16.10 -1.61 19.24
N ALA A 413 16.70 -1.46 18.06
CA ALA A 413 16.09 -0.73 16.96
C ALA A 413 14.81 -1.43 16.44
N GLY A 414 14.85 -2.75 16.26
CA GLY A 414 13.70 -3.55 15.87
C GLY A 414 12.56 -3.43 16.87
N ARG A 415 12.81 -3.56 18.18
CA ARG A 415 11.79 -3.36 19.22
C ARG A 415 11.12 -1.98 19.13
N ARG A 416 11.91 -0.90 19.01
CA ARG A 416 11.35 0.45 18.87
C ARG A 416 10.52 0.62 17.60
N GLY A 417 10.86 -0.10 16.52
CA GLY A 417 10.07 -0.17 15.29
C GLY A 417 8.73 -0.86 15.52
N LEU A 418 8.75 -2.01 16.18
CA LEU A 418 7.52 -2.76 16.52
C LEU A 418 6.61 -1.95 17.46
N GLU A 419 7.15 -1.34 18.51
CA GLU A 419 6.41 -0.45 19.42
C GLU A 419 5.72 0.71 18.67
N TYR A 420 6.40 1.27 17.66
CA TYR A 420 5.80 2.30 16.81
C TYR A 420 4.60 1.76 16.03
N VAL A 421 4.74 0.56 15.46
CA VAL A 421 3.63 -0.06 14.72
C VAL A 421 2.47 -0.39 15.66
N GLU A 422 2.74 -1.01 16.80
CA GLU A 422 1.71 -1.37 17.78
C GLU A 422 0.95 -0.14 18.31
N ALA A 423 1.66 0.95 18.60
CA ALA A 423 1.04 2.22 19.03
C ALA A 423 0.13 2.85 17.96
N GLY A 424 0.36 2.54 16.67
CA GLY A 424 -0.45 3.03 15.57
C GLY A 424 -1.69 2.21 15.26
N THR A 425 -1.89 1.05 15.92
CA THR A 425 -3.01 0.14 15.65
C THR A 425 -4.35 0.63 16.19
N GLY A 426 -5.43 -0.08 15.84
CA GLY A 426 -6.81 0.26 16.19
C GLY A 426 -7.51 1.18 15.17
N ALA A 427 -6.80 1.66 14.17
CA ALA A 427 -7.37 2.47 13.12
C ALA A 427 -8.35 1.68 12.25
N ALA A 428 -8.08 0.41 11.97
CA ALA A 428 -8.98 -0.45 11.21
C ALA A 428 -10.35 -0.59 11.90
N ALA A 429 -10.37 -0.79 13.22
CA ALA A 429 -11.60 -0.90 14.00
C ALA A 429 -12.40 0.41 13.99
N ARG A 430 -11.73 1.57 14.19
CA ARG A 430 -12.40 2.89 14.11
C ARG A 430 -12.99 3.15 12.72
N ASN A 431 -12.27 2.80 11.65
CA ASN A 431 -12.78 2.90 10.29
C ASN A 431 -13.94 1.93 10.03
N ALA A 432 -13.89 0.69 10.56
CA ALA A 432 -14.99 -0.26 10.46
C ALA A 432 -16.26 0.27 11.15
N SER A 433 -16.15 0.82 12.35
CA SER A 433 -17.27 1.45 13.05
C SER A 433 -17.87 2.64 12.30
N LEU A 434 -17.06 3.44 11.59
CA LEU A 434 -17.60 4.47 10.69
C LEU A 434 -18.43 3.84 9.56
N VAL A 435 -17.94 2.76 8.94
CA VAL A 435 -18.66 2.07 7.87
C VAL A 435 -19.97 1.46 8.38
N GLU A 436 -19.98 0.89 9.58
CA GLU A 436 -21.19 0.36 10.23
C GLU A 436 -22.27 1.45 10.38
N ARG A 437 -21.90 2.62 10.91
CA ARG A 437 -22.82 3.77 11.00
C ARG A 437 -23.34 4.23 9.64
N LEU A 438 -22.53 4.16 8.57
CA LEU A 438 -22.96 4.48 7.22
C LEU A 438 -23.97 3.45 6.70
N MET A 439 -23.71 2.16 6.92
CA MET A 439 -24.61 1.07 6.51
C MET A 439 -25.97 1.18 7.20
N GLU A 440 -26.02 1.49 8.49
CA GLU A 440 -27.25 1.69 9.25
C GLU A 440 -28.09 2.86 8.67
N ARG A 441 -27.44 3.99 8.35
CA ARG A 441 -28.10 5.14 7.73
C ARG A 441 -28.72 4.83 6.37
N GLY A 442 -27.97 4.10 5.52
CA GLY A 442 -28.43 3.73 4.19
C GLY A 442 -29.60 2.74 4.21
N THR A 443 -29.61 1.80 5.15
CA THR A 443 -30.73 0.84 5.31
C THR A 443 -32.01 1.52 5.78
N GLN A 444 -31.94 2.51 6.67
CA GLN A 444 -33.09 3.29 7.12
C GLN A 444 -33.71 4.12 5.99
N PHE A 445 -32.93 4.58 5.02
CA PHE A 445 -33.43 5.34 3.89
C PHE A 445 -34.11 4.46 2.83
N SER A 446 -33.62 3.24 2.64
CA SER A 446 -34.19 2.26 1.71
C SER A 446 -35.50 1.63 2.21
N ALA A 447 -35.80 1.73 3.50
CA ALA A 447 -37.01 1.22 4.14
C ALA A 447 -38.18 2.23 4.17
N ARG A 448 -37.94 3.47 3.76
CA ARG A 448 -38.94 4.54 3.58
C ARG A 448 -39.29 4.73 2.10
#